data_a98adb701aa13770eee2c63630a8b9b3
#
_entry.id   a98adb701aa13770eee2c63630a8b9b3
#
_cell.length_a   1.000
_cell.length_b   1.000
_cell.length_c   1.000
_cell.angle_alpha   90.00
_cell.angle_beta   90.00
_cell.angle_gamma   90.00
#
_symmetry.space_group_name_H-M   'P 1'
#
loop_
_entity.id
_entity.type
_entity.pdbx_description
1 polymer ?
#
loop_
_entity_poly.entity_id
_entity_poly.type
_entity_poly.pdbx_seq_one_letter_code
_entity_poly.pdbx_strand_id
1 'polypeptide(L)'
;MENRDLKMAEKIAACVADKGGRTFLVGGYVRDLLMGKHSKDIDIEIHGVQPKELENILDGLGSRTEMGASFGVYGLRGYDIDIAMPRQEEATGRGHKDFKIYVDPFLGTYKAAMRRDFTINAMMQDVLTGEIIDHFGGQEDLKKGVLRHVNPHTFAEDPLRVLRAAQFAARFSFSIAPETIELSRTMDLTTLAHERVMSELEKALLKAAHPSIFFEQMHKMNQLDDWFLHLTQLIGVKQPKKYHPEGDVWNHTMQVLDSAALLRSKAENPLGFMLTAVVHDFGKIISTTEENGEIHSYDHAKKGDPLVKEFLERITNETKLIRYVRNLASLHMRPYELAREQAGKKATNQMFDSATVPYDLILFSTADQMGKGKGQVIPEYEDFLKERLDWYQYTMAQPCVMGADLIKAGLKPGPKFSEILAYSHDLHLSNVSKDEALAQTLSFAQRLA
;
A
#
# COMPACT_ATOMS: atom_id res chain seq x y z
N MET A 1 3.16 -30.67 -6.02
CA MET A 1 4.64 -30.64 -5.85
C MET A 1 4.91 -30.48 -4.37
N GLU A 2 5.65 -31.41 -3.78
CA GLU A 2 6.07 -31.30 -2.38
C GLU A 2 6.96 -30.05 -2.22
N ASN A 3 6.67 -29.26 -1.19
CA ASN A 3 7.41 -28.04 -0.93
C ASN A 3 8.84 -28.38 -0.50
N ARG A 4 9.83 -28.00 -1.32
CA ARG A 4 11.26 -28.26 -1.07
C ARG A 4 11.73 -27.72 0.28
N ASP A 5 11.19 -26.58 0.67
CA ASP A 5 11.55 -25.87 1.89
C ASP A 5 10.98 -26.61 3.13
N LEU A 6 9.76 -27.13 3.01
CA LEU A 6 9.18 -27.96 4.07
C LEU A 6 10.00 -29.26 4.30
N LYS A 7 10.48 -29.91 3.24
CA LYS A 7 11.39 -31.07 3.36
C LYS A 7 12.70 -30.70 4.04
N MET A 8 13.20 -29.47 3.85
CA MET A 8 14.40 -29.02 4.56
C MET A 8 14.07 -28.76 6.03
N ALA A 9 12.92 -28.17 6.34
CA ALA A 9 12.44 -28.00 7.72
C ALA A 9 12.32 -29.36 8.44
N GLU A 10 11.81 -30.40 7.77
CA GLU A 10 11.75 -31.78 8.31
C GLU A 10 13.15 -32.37 8.59
N LYS A 11 14.13 -32.13 7.70
CA LYS A 11 15.52 -32.57 7.93
C LYS A 11 16.16 -31.86 9.11
N ILE A 12 15.95 -30.54 9.22
CA ILE A 12 16.41 -29.78 10.38
C ILE A 12 15.79 -30.32 11.66
N ALA A 13 14.47 -30.56 11.62
CA ALA A 13 13.72 -31.08 12.77
C ALA A 13 14.23 -32.44 13.22
N ALA A 14 14.56 -33.34 12.29
CA ALA A 14 15.15 -34.65 12.61
C ALA A 14 16.52 -34.52 13.31
N CYS A 15 17.41 -33.68 12.78
CA CYS A 15 18.73 -33.43 13.38
C CYS A 15 18.61 -32.77 14.77
N VAL A 16 17.63 -31.87 14.96
CA VAL A 16 17.35 -31.21 16.23
C VAL A 16 16.80 -32.22 17.23
N ALA A 17 15.93 -33.16 16.82
CA ALA A 17 15.36 -34.20 17.66
C ALA A 17 16.43 -35.18 18.13
N ASP A 18 17.42 -35.54 17.32
CA ASP A 18 18.60 -36.36 17.68
C ASP A 18 19.43 -35.74 18.82
N LYS A 19 19.27 -34.43 19.04
CA LYS A 19 19.90 -33.66 20.13
C LYS A 19 18.96 -33.38 21.31
N GLY A 20 17.75 -33.95 21.27
CA GLY A 20 16.74 -33.79 22.34
C GLY A 20 15.93 -32.48 22.22
N GLY A 21 16.06 -31.73 21.12
CA GLY A 21 15.29 -30.55 20.87
C GLY A 21 13.98 -30.81 20.11
N ARG A 22 13.20 -29.74 19.87
CA ARG A 22 11.97 -29.76 19.09
C ARG A 22 11.95 -28.58 18.11
N THR A 23 11.38 -28.79 16.95
CA THR A 23 11.23 -27.78 15.89
C THR A 23 9.77 -27.56 15.60
N PHE A 24 9.35 -26.30 15.56
CA PHE A 24 7.97 -25.91 15.31
C PHE A 24 7.87 -25.00 14.10
N LEU A 25 6.90 -25.26 13.22
CA LEU A 25 6.37 -24.24 12.31
C LEU A 25 5.62 -23.21 13.14
N VAL A 26 5.78 -21.92 12.81
CA VAL A 26 5.24 -20.83 13.66
C VAL A 26 4.63 -19.70 12.85
N GLY A 27 3.89 -18.84 13.53
CA GLY A 27 3.43 -17.57 12.98
C GLY A 27 2.41 -17.69 11.87
N GLY A 28 2.65 -16.93 10.80
CA GLY A 28 1.74 -16.85 9.65
C GLY A 28 1.55 -18.19 8.92
N TYR A 29 2.57 -19.03 8.91
CA TYR A 29 2.50 -20.35 8.25
C TYR A 29 1.41 -21.24 8.86
N VAL A 30 1.38 -21.38 10.18
CA VAL A 30 0.39 -22.24 10.88
C VAL A 30 -1.03 -21.70 10.69
N ARG A 31 -1.21 -20.38 10.82
CA ARG A 31 -2.48 -19.72 10.54
C ARG A 31 -2.97 -20.00 9.13
N ASP A 32 -2.12 -19.78 8.13
CA ASP A 32 -2.49 -19.90 6.72
C ASP A 32 -2.78 -21.37 6.37
N LEU A 33 -2.03 -22.32 6.95
CA LEU A 33 -2.29 -23.76 6.84
C LEU A 33 -3.69 -24.13 7.37
N LEU A 34 -4.04 -23.63 8.56
CA LEU A 34 -5.35 -23.88 9.17
C LEU A 34 -6.51 -23.21 8.40
N MET A 35 -6.21 -22.13 7.65
CA MET A 35 -7.15 -21.50 6.72
C MET A 35 -7.25 -22.23 5.35
N GLY A 36 -6.52 -23.34 5.15
CA GLY A 36 -6.45 -24.04 3.88
C GLY A 36 -5.70 -23.27 2.79
N LYS A 37 -4.84 -22.31 3.16
CA LYS A 37 -4.02 -21.51 2.25
C LYS A 37 -2.58 -22.02 2.23
N HIS A 38 -1.95 -21.97 1.07
CA HIS A 38 -0.52 -22.26 0.96
C HIS A 38 0.30 -21.00 1.27
N SER A 39 1.12 -21.06 2.32
CA SER A 39 2.17 -20.07 2.56
C SER A 39 3.45 -20.48 1.82
N LYS A 40 4.16 -19.48 1.27
CA LYS A 40 5.50 -19.71 0.68
C LYS A 40 6.59 -19.51 1.73
N ASP A 41 6.37 -18.59 2.66
CA ASP A 41 7.34 -18.25 3.70
C ASP A 41 7.22 -19.28 4.85
N ILE A 42 8.30 -19.99 5.15
CA ILE A 42 8.35 -21.00 6.22
C ILE A 42 9.18 -20.43 7.37
N ASP A 43 8.50 -20.14 8.47
CA ASP A 43 9.13 -19.74 9.71
C ASP A 43 9.18 -20.96 10.64
N ILE A 44 10.39 -21.35 11.10
CA ILE A 44 10.54 -22.38 12.12
C ILE A 44 11.20 -21.83 13.38
N GLU A 45 10.75 -22.34 14.52
CA GLU A 45 11.32 -22.00 15.84
C GLU A 45 11.85 -23.26 16.52
N ILE A 46 13.13 -23.20 16.95
CA ILE A 46 13.86 -24.36 17.46
C ILE A 46 14.08 -24.22 18.97
N HIS A 47 13.62 -25.21 19.72
CA HIS A 47 13.67 -25.30 21.16
C HIS A 47 14.58 -26.43 21.63
N GLY A 48 15.17 -26.29 22.80
CA GLY A 48 15.85 -27.38 23.53
C GLY A 48 17.29 -27.65 23.08
N VAL A 49 17.86 -26.90 22.16
CA VAL A 49 19.27 -27.01 21.74
C VAL A 49 20.00 -25.68 21.91
N GLN A 50 21.27 -25.73 22.29
CA GLN A 50 22.07 -24.49 22.40
C GLN A 50 22.37 -23.88 21.06
N PRO A 51 22.55 -22.52 20.97
CA PRO A 51 22.82 -21.83 19.69
C PRO A 51 23.98 -22.44 18.90
N LYS A 52 25.09 -22.77 19.57
CA LYS A 52 26.24 -23.40 18.92
C LYS A 52 25.95 -24.77 18.33
N GLU A 53 25.08 -25.52 18.96
CA GLU A 53 24.68 -26.85 18.47
C GLU A 53 23.76 -26.71 17.24
N LEU A 54 22.83 -25.74 17.28
CA LEU A 54 22.01 -25.41 16.10
C LEU A 54 22.88 -24.98 14.91
N GLU A 55 23.86 -24.10 15.14
CA GLU A 55 24.80 -23.69 14.09
C GLU A 55 25.51 -24.90 13.44
N ASN A 56 26.01 -25.86 14.26
CA ASN A 56 26.66 -27.07 13.76
C ASN A 56 25.69 -27.94 12.93
N ILE A 57 24.42 -28.06 13.35
CA ILE A 57 23.39 -28.77 12.59
C ILE A 57 23.17 -28.10 11.23
N LEU A 58 22.99 -26.77 11.21
CA LEU A 58 22.74 -26.04 9.98
C LEU A 58 23.93 -26.08 9.02
N ASP A 59 25.17 -25.94 9.52
CA ASP A 59 26.40 -26.03 8.75
C ASP A 59 26.59 -27.43 8.14
N GLY A 60 26.07 -28.48 8.79
CA GLY A 60 26.04 -29.84 8.25
C GLY A 60 25.00 -30.06 7.14
N LEU A 61 23.96 -29.24 7.08
CA LEU A 61 22.88 -29.33 6.10
C LEU A 61 23.05 -28.38 4.89
N GLY A 62 23.85 -27.32 5.03
CA GLY A 62 24.07 -26.36 3.95
C GLY A 62 24.83 -25.13 4.38
N SER A 63 24.91 -24.15 3.45
CA SER A 63 25.53 -22.84 3.75
C SER A 63 24.57 -22.00 4.58
N ARG A 64 24.84 -21.85 5.85
CA ARG A 64 24.09 -20.99 6.76
C ARG A 64 24.27 -19.52 6.39
N THR A 65 23.20 -18.75 6.49
CA THR A 65 23.20 -17.29 6.43
C THR A 65 22.74 -16.74 7.77
N GLU A 66 23.37 -15.65 8.22
CA GLU A 66 23.03 -14.99 9.48
C GLU A 66 22.25 -13.71 9.17
N MET A 67 20.98 -13.68 9.52
CA MET A 67 20.13 -12.49 9.33
C MET A 67 20.01 -11.65 10.61
N GLY A 68 20.83 -11.95 11.60
CA GLY A 68 20.86 -11.32 12.92
C GLY A 68 21.39 -12.30 13.96
N ALA A 69 22.67 -12.66 13.90
CA ALA A 69 23.29 -13.65 14.80
C ALA A 69 23.13 -13.27 16.28
N SER A 70 23.13 -11.97 16.60
CA SER A 70 22.82 -11.46 17.95
C SER A 70 21.37 -11.71 18.38
N PHE A 71 20.46 -12.04 17.44
CA PHE A 71 19.03 -12.27 17.69
C PHE A 71 18.62 -13.73 17.50
N GLY A 72 19.56 -14.64 17.21
CA GLY A 72 19.28 -16.06 17.01
C GLY A 72 18.42 -16.36 15.79
N VAL A 73 18.56 -15.59 14.69
CA VAL A 73 17.85 -15.81 13.43
C VAL A 73 18.83 -16.21 12.35
N TYR A 74 18.57 -17.34 11.71
CA TYR A 74 19.40 -17.97 10.69
C TYR A 74 18.57 -18.27 9.44
N GLY A 75 19.23 -18.43 8.30
CA GLY A 75 18.68 -18.99 7.08
C GLY A 75 19.61 -20.03 6.47
N LEU A 76 19.16 -20.72 5.42
CA LEU A 76 19.97 -21.62 4.60
C LEU A 76 19.96 -21.16 3.15
N ARG A 77 21.15 -21.01 2.57
CA ARG A 77 21.29 -20.57 1.17
C ARG A 77 20.52 -21.48 0.21
N GLY A 78 19.65 -20.90 -0.59
CA GLY A 78 18.83 -21.62 -1.58
C GLY A 78 17.52 -22.16 -1.04
N TYR A 79 17.16 -21.84 0.19
CA TYR A 79 15.86 -22.13 0.81
C TYR A 79 15.23 -20.86 1.33
N ASP A 80 13.90 -20.80 1.28
CA ASP A 80 13.09 -19.70 1.83
C ASP A 80 12.53 -20.13 3.19
N ILE A 81 13.45 -20.28 4.15
CA ILE A 81 13.17 -20.72 5.53
C ILE A 81 13.84 -19.76 6.49
N ASP A 82 13.03 -19.16 7.35
CA ASP A 82 13.51 -18.39 8.50
C ASP A 82 13.59 -19.31 9.72
N ILE A 83 14.79 -19.42 10.29
CA ILE A 83 15.08 -20.30 11.41
C ILE A 83 15.37 -19.44 12.63
N ALA A 84 14.51 -19.49 13.63
CA ALA A 84 14.67 -18.71 14.86
C ALA A 84 14.79 -19.61 16.09
N MET A 85 15.39 -19.05 17.15
CA MET A 85 15.31 -19.62 18.49
C MET A 85 14.41 -18.77 19.39
N PRO A 86 13.75 -19.33 20.39
CA PRO A 86 13.01 -18.56 21.39
C PRO A 86 13.89 -17.52 22.03
N ARG A 87 13.34 -16.35 22.26
CA ARG A 87 14.06 -15.23 22.85
C ARG A 87 13.24 -14.51 23.90
N GLN A 88 13.91 -13.92 24.85
CA GLN A 88 13.35 -12.96 25.79
C GLN A 88 13.74 -11.56 25.36
N GLU A 89 12.80 -10.64 25.47
CA GLU A 89 13.02 -9.23 25.22
C GLU A 89 12.86 -8.48 26.54
N GLU A 90 13.88 -7.73 26.94
CA GLU A 90 13.87 -6.93 28.15
C GLU A 90 13.92 -5.45 27.72
N ALA A 91 12.87 -4.72 28.05
CA ALA A 91 12.80 -3.29 27.74
C ALA A 91 13.86 -2.53 28.57
N THR A 92 14.73 -1.79 27.89
CA THR A 92 15.76 -0.93 28.53
C THR A 92 15.44 0.55 28.45
N GLY A 93 14.34 0.93 27.74
CA GLY A 93 13.88 2.29 27.55
C GLY A 93 12.45 2.35 26.96
N ARG A 94 12.03 3.54 26.48
CA ARG A 94 10.68 3.75 25.94
C ARG A 94 10.57 3.61 24.41
N GLY A 95 11.67 3.36 23.69
CA GLY A 95 11.70 3.25 22.24
C GLY A 95 11.77 1.79 21.75
N HIS A 96 11.30 1.52 20.55
CA HIS A 96 11.34 0.19 19.92
C HIS A 96 12.78 -0.34 19.66
N LYS A 97 13.82 0.46 19.89
CA LYS A 97 15.25 0.06 19.83
C LYS A 97 15.84 -0.19 21.23
N ASP A 98 15.09 0.08 22.27
CA ASP A 98 15.57 0.00 23.66
C ASP A 98 15.21 -1.36 24.28
N PHE A 99 15.49 -2.46 23.55
CA PHE A 99 15.32 -3.83 24.03
C PHE A 99 16.64 -4.56 24.02
N LYS A 100 16.95 -5.23 25.11
CA LYS A 100 17.96 -6.29 25.13
C LYS A 100 17.28 -7.61 24.79
N ILE A 101 17.81 -8.27 23.77
CA ILE A 101 17.29 -9.56 23.30
C ILE A 101 18.25 -10.64 23.78
N TYR A 102 17.70 -11.64 24.46
CA TYR A 102 18.43 -12.82 24.92
C TYR A 102 17.80 -14.05 24.30
N VAL A 103 18.62 -14.81 23.56
CA VAL A 103 18.22 -16.12 23.06
C VAL A 103 18.13 -17.08 24.25
N ASP A 104 16.96 -17.69 24.44
CA ASP A 104 16.72 -18.72 25.48
C ASP A 104 16.07 -19.95 24.86
N PRO A 105 16.88 -20.92 24.41
CA PRO A 105 16.37 -22.15 23.78
C PRO A 105 15.43 -22.98 24.67
N PHE A 106 15.49 -22.76 25.98
CA PHE A 106 14.71 -23.50 26.97
C PHE A 106 13.52 -22.72 27.53
N LEU A 107 13.19 -21.58 26.91
CA LEU A 107 12.08 -20.71 27.31
C LEU A 107 10.72 -21.43 27.40
N GLY A 108 10.53 -22.45 26.54
CA GLY A 108 9.29 -23.20 26.40
C GLY A 108 8.27 -22.52 25.50
N THR A 109 7.38 -23.32 24.92
CA THR A 109 6.41 -22.89 23.89
C THR A 109 5.41 -21.86 24.41
N TYR A 110 4.99 -21.95 25.68
CA TYR A 110 4.04 -21.00 26.26
C TYR A 110 4.60 -19.56 26.29
N LYS A 111 5.80 -19.37 26.84
CA LYS A 111 6.43 -18.05 26.93
C LYS A 111 6.84 -17.53 25.54
N ALA A 112 7.29 -18.39 24.64
CA ALA A 112 7.61 -18.03 23.28
C ALA A 112 6.37 -17.52 22.50
N ALA A 113 5.22 -18.18 22.68
CA ALA A 113 3.95 -17.77 22.08
C ALA A 113 3.37 -16.50 22.74
N MET A 114 3.55 -16.30 24.04
CA MET A 114 3.01 -15.17 24.81
C MET A 114 3.46 -13.79 24.30
N ARG A 115 4.65 -13.70 23.71
CA ARG A 115 5.20 -12.44 23.15
C ARG A 115 4.68 -12.10 21.76
N ARG A 116 3.93 -13.01 21.09
CA ARG A 116 3.38 -12.77 19.76
C ARG A 116 2.23 -11.76 19.83
N ASP A 117 1.90 -11.20 18.67
CA ASP A 117 0.88 -10.14 18.55
C ASP A 117 -0.54 -10.65 18.81
N PHE A 118 -0.98 -11.65 18.01
CA PHE A 118 -2.35 -12.15 18.02
C PHE A 118 -2.40 -13.66 18.28
N THR A 119 -3.48 -14.11 18.91
CA THR A 119 -3.72 -15.54 19.19
C THR A 119 -3.61 -16.40 17.95
N ILE A 120 -4.15 -15.94 16.81
CA ILE A 120 -4.08 -16.64 15.53
C ILE A 120 -2.67 -16.79 14.96
N ASN A 121 -1.72 -15.97 15.40
CA ASN A 121 -0.31 -16.05 15.02
C ASN A 121 0.57 -16.69 16.10
N ALA A 122 0.00 -17.04 17.25
CA ALA A 122 0.69 -17.62 18.38
C ALA A 122 0.66 -19.16 18.42
N MET A 123 -0.05 -19.76 17.49
CA MET A 123 -0.07 -21.22 17.31
C MET A 123 1.26 -21.70 16.75
N MET A 124 1.64 -22.91 17.16
CA MET A 124 2.82 -23.63 16.70
C MET A 124 2.42 -25.02 16.22
N GLN A 125 3.10 -25.54 15.19
CA GLN A 125 2.93 -26.93 14.77
C GLN A 125 4.27 -27.65 14.82
N ASP A 126 4.33 -28.76 15.57
CA ASP A 126 5.52 -29.59 15.59
C ASP A 126 5.78 -30.19 14.21
N VAL A 127 6.98 -29.99 13.68
CA VAL A 127 7.33 -30.36 12.31
C VAL A 127 7.28 -31.87 12.10
N LEU A 128 7.67 -32.68 13.09
CA LEU A 128 7.77 -34.14 12.95
C LEU A 128 6.45 -34.85 13.27
N THR A 129 5.71 -34.38 14.27
CA THR A 129 4.47 -35.04 14.71
C THR A 129 3.22 -34.44 14.10
N GLY A 130 3.28 -33.20 13.58
CA GLY A 130 2.14 -32.44 13.10
C GLY A 130 1.23 -31.91 14.22
N GLU A 131 1.57 -32.13 15.49
CA GLU A 131 0.82 -31.66 16.67
C GLU A 131 0.72 -30.14 16.68
N ILE A 132 -0.49 -29.60 16.85
CA ILE A 132 -0.71 -28.17 17.00
C ILE A 132 -0.73 -27.79 18.46
N ILE A 133 0.17 -26.91 18.87
CA ILE A 133 0.24 -26.33 20.20
C ILE A 133 -0.43 -24.95 20.15
N ASP A 134 -1.52 -24.80 20.88
CA ASP A 134 -2.33 -23.59 20.96
C ASP A 134 -2.60 -23.24 22.43
N HIS A 135 -1.76 -22.40 23.00
CA HIS A 135 -1.86 -21.98 24.39
C HIS A 135 -2.89 -20.88 24.66
N PHE A 136 -3.32 -20.17 23.60
CA PHE A 136 -4.08 -18.93 23.72
C PHE A 136 -5.41 -18.94 22.96
N GLY A 137 -5.84 -20.10 22.46
CA GLY A 137 -7.13 -20.24 21.76
C GLY A 137 -7.13 -19.68 20.35
N GLY A 138 -5.97 -19.68 19.69
CA GLY A 138 -5.83 -19.16 18.33
C GLY A 138 -6.67 -19.89 17.30
N GLN A 139 -6.88 -21.20 17.42
CA GLN A 139 -7.75 -21.99 16.55
C GLN A 139 -9.21 -21.54 16.63
N GLU A 140 -9.68 -21.25 17.85
CA GLU A 140 -11.07 -20.79 18.05
C GLU A 140 -11.25 -19.36 17.52
N ASP A 141 -10.30 -18.46 17.81
CA ASP A 141 -10.33 -17.08 17.28
C ASP A 141 -10.24 -17.09 15.74
N LEU A 142 -9.41 -17.96 15.15
CA LEU A 142 -9.29 -18.13 13.71
C LEU A 142 -10.63 -18.59 13.10
N LYS A 143 -11.28 -19.58 13.69
CA LYS A 143 -12.57 -20.09 13.26
C LYS A 143 -13.68 -19.03 13.34
N LYS A 144 -13.63 -18.16 14.37
CA LYS A 144 -14.58 -17.05 14.55
C LYS A 144 -14.25 -15.81 13.72
N GLY A 145 -13.06 -15.73 13.10
CA GLY A 145 -12.59 -14.55 12.41
C GLY A 145 -12.33 -13.38 13.36
N VAL A 146 -11.66 -13.63 14.49
CA VAL A 146 -11.37 -12.63 15.53
C VAL A 146 -9.87 -12.43 15.68
N LEU A 147 -9.45 -11.17 15.72
CA LEU A 147 -8.10 -10.73 16.05
C LEU A 147 -8.05 -10.33 17.52
N ARG A 148 -7.46 -11.17 18.34
CA ARG A 148 -7.27 -10.97 19.78
C ARG A 148 -5.79 -10.92 20.10
N HIS A 149 -5.34 -9.92 20.86
CA HIS A 149 -3.98 -9.90 21.35
C HIS A 149 -3.71 -11.08 22.31
N VAL A 150 -2.47 -11.57 22.30
CA VAL A 150 -2.10 -12.72 23.14
C VAL A 150 -1.99 -12.31 24.60
N ASN A 151 -1.28 -11.22 24.87
CA ASN A 151 -1.04 -10.71 26.22
C ASN A 151 -1.03 -9.18 26.19
N PRO A 152 -1.78 -8.48 27.08
CA PRO A 152 -1.89 -7.03 27.04
C PRO A 152 -0.56 -6.30 27.31
N HIS A 153 0.31 -6.83 28.15
CA HIS A 153 1.59 -6.19 28.47
C HIS A 153 2.53 -6.28 27.25
N THR A 154 2.74 -7.48 26.72
CA THR A 154 3.62 -7.65 25.56
C THR A 154 3.05 -6.99 24.30
N PHE A 155 1.73 -6.94 24.15
CA PHE A 155 1.10 -6.25 23.03
C PHE A 155 1.40 -4.74 23.05
N ALA A 156 1.35 -4.13 24.23
CA ALA A 156 1.59 -2.69 24.41
C ALA A 156 3.07 -2.28 24.21
N GLU A 157 4.00 -3.24 24.22
CA GLU A 157 5.43 -2.95 24.01
C GLU A 157 5.76 -2.52 22.56
N ASP A 158 4.97 -2.91 21.56
CA ASP A 158 5.19 -2.54 20.16
C ASP A 158 3.94 -1.86 19.57
N PRO A 159 3.93 -0.52 19.45
CA PRO A 159 2.80 0.22 18.87
C PRO A 159 2.45 -0.19 17.43
N LEU A 160 3.38 -0.81 16.67
CA LEU A 160 3.10 -1.32 15.34
C LEU A 160 1.97 -2.35 15.34
N ARG A 161 1.74 -3.04 16.44
CA ARG A 161 0.70 -4.06 16.56
C ARG A 161 -0.71 -3.50 16.36
N VAL A 162 -0.91 -2.20 16.60
CA VAL A 162 -2.16 -1.50 16.28
C VAL A 162 -2.39 -1.46 14.76
N LEU A 163 -1.38 -1.04 13.98
CA LEU A 163 -1.49 -1.06 12.51
C LEU A 163 -1.61 -2.49 11.97
N ARG A 164 -0.91 -3.44 12.60
CA ARG A 164 -1.02 -4.86 12.24
C ARG A 164 -2.43 -5.40 12.49
N ALA A 165 -3.10 -4.98 13.59
CA ALA A 165 -4.50 -5.34 13.84
C ALA A 165 -5.41 -4.84 12.70
N ALA A 166 -5.29 -3.57 12.32
CA ALA A 166 -6.05 -2.98 11.22
C ALA A 166 -5.74 -3.68 9.87
N GLN A 167 -4.45 -3.96 9.62
CA GLN A 167 -4.00 -4.63 8.39
C GLN A 167 -4.53 -6.07 8.30
N PHE A 168 -4.46 -6.86 9.38
CA PHE A 168 -5.01 -8.21 9.38
C PHE A 168 -6.54 -8.21 9.30
N ALA A 169 -7.22 -7.25 9.96
CA ALA A 169 -8.66 -7.08 9.83
C ALA A 169 -9.06 -6.87 8.37
N ALA A 170 -8.38 -5.98 7.67
CA ALA A 170 -8.63 -5.72 6.24
C ALA A 170 -8.31 -6.95 5.37
N ARG A 171 -7.15 -7.58 5.59
CA ARG A 171 -6.65 -8.69 4.75
C ARG A 171 -7.49 -9.96 4.89
N PHE A 172 -8.00 -10.24 6.07
CA PHE A 172 -8.76 -11.47 6.34
C PHE A 172 -10.26 -11.22 6.50
N SER A 173 -10.71 -9.98 6.51
CA SER A 173 -12.09 -9.58 6.85
C SER A 173 -12.48 -10.05 8.25
N PHE A 174 -11.56 -9.96 9.21
CA PHE A 174 -11.75 -10.35 10.59
C PHE A 174 -12.15 -9.14 11.45
N SER A 175 -12.92 -9.41 12.51
CA SER A 175 -13.19 -8.42 13.54
C SER A 175 -12.05 -8.33 14.54
N ILE A 176 -11.83 -7.16 15.14
CA ILE A 176 -10.88 -7.00 16.25
C ILE A 176 -11.65 -7.16 17.56
N ALA A 177 -11.10 -7.97 18.49
CA ALA A 177 -11.71 -8.19 19.80
C ALA A 177 -11.85 -6.87 20.57
N PRO A 178 -12.98 -6.64 21.30
CA PRO A 178 -13.22 -5.38 22.00
C PRO A 178 -12.07 -4.98 22.95
N GLU A 179 -11.53 -5.92 23.71
CA GLU A 179 -10.40 -5.69 24.59
C GLU A 179 -9.10 -5.31 23.86
N THR A 180 -8.93 -5.77 22.61
CA THR A 180 -7.80 -5.37 21.77
C THR A 180 -8.00 -3.95 21.22
N ILE A 181 -9.23 -3.58 20.90
CA ILE A 181 -9.58 -2.19 20.51
C ILE A 181 -9.30 -1.24 21.66
N GLU A 182 -9.78 -1.55 22.87
CA GLU A 182 -9.59 -0.68 24.03
C GLU A 182 -8.10 -0.53 24.39
N LEU A 183 -7.33 -1.61 24.34
CA LEU A 183 -5.88 -1.54 24.55
C LEU A 183 -5.20 -0.69 23.49
N SER A 184 -5.55 -0.88 22.22
CA SER A 184 -5.00 -0.12 21.10
C SER A 184 -5.23 1.40 21.22
N ARG A 185 -6.34 1.83 21.80
CA ARG A 185 -6.65 3.26 22.04
C ARG A 185 -5.68 3.94 22.96
N THR A 186 -5.00 3.20 23.81
CA THR A 186 -4.06 3.75 24.80
C THR A 186 -2.61 3.83 24.31
N MET A 187 -2.33 3.33 23.10
CA MET A 187 -0.98 3.20 22.58
C MET A 187 -0.57 4.46 21.79
N ASP A 188 0.69 4.85 21.91
CA ASP A 188 1.28 6.01 21.23
C ASP A 188 1.95 5.57 19.92
N LEU A 189 1.36 5.93 18.78
CA LEU A 189 1.87 5.59 17.45
C LEU A 189 2.89 6.63 16.93
N THR A 190 3.10 7.75 17.59
CA THR A 190 4.01 8.82 17.13
C THR A 190 5.48 8.37 17.08
N THR A 191 5.82 7.34 17.86
CA THR A 191 7.18 6.77 17.96
C THR A 191 7.55 5.83 16.82
N LEU A 192 6.60 5.47 15.96
CA LEU A 192 6.83 4.54 14.87
C LEU A 192 7.67 5.19 13.75
N ALA A 193 8.56 4.41 13.15
CA ALA A 193 9.25 4.81 11.93
C ALA A 193 8.28 4.72 10.74
N HIS A 194 8.35 5.69 9.83
CA HIS A 194 7.44 5.80 8.68
C HIS A 194 7.51 4.56 7.76
N GLU A 195 8.67 3.92 7.64
CA GLU A 195 8.84 2.70 6.83
C GLU A 195 8.02 1.54 7.39
N ARG A 196 7.92 1.44 8.73
CA ARG A 196 7.11 0.40 9.38
C ARG A 196 5.63 0.66 9.17
N VAL A 197 5.20 1.93 9.28
CA VAL A 197 3.82 2.34 9.01
C VAL A 197 3.45 2.06 7.55
N MET A 198 4.32 2.51 6.62
CA MET A 198 4.12 2.30 5.19
C MET A 198 4.05 0.82 4.82
N SER A 199 4.88 -0.03 5.44
CA SER A 199 4.86 -1.48 5.20
C SER A 199 3.52 -2.13 5.57
N GLU A 200 2.90 -1.75 6.70
CA GLU A 200 1.59 -2.29 7.08
C GLU A 200 0.46 -1.71 6.21
N LEU A 201 0.54 -0.41 5.86
CA LEU A 201 -0.39 0.22 4.94
C LEU A 201 -0.34 -0.43 3.54
N GLU A 202 0.85 -0.64 2.99
CA GLU A 202 1.04 -1.30 1.69
C GLU A 202 0.41 -2.70 1.68
N LYS A 203 0.63 -3.49 2.74
CA LYS A 203 0.00 -4.82 2.86
C LYS A 203 -1.53 -4.74 2.87
N ALA A 204 -2.12 -3.75 3.54
CA ALA A 204 -3.55 -3.52 3.54
C ALA A 204 -4.03 -3.13 2.13
N LEU A 205 -3.39 -2.15 1.50
CA LEU A 205 -3.78 -1.63 0.18
C LEU A 205 -3.64 -2.67 -0.93
N LEU A 206 -2.58 -3.49 -0.91
CA LEU A 206 -2.27 -4.41 -2.01
C LEU A 206 -2.84 -5.82 -1.80
N LYS A 207 -3.09 -6.26 -0.54
CA LYS A 207 -3.48 -7.65 -0.26
C LYS A 207 -4.92 -7.81 0.24
N ALA A 208 -5.57 -6.75 0.72
CA ALA A 208 -6.95 -6.82 1.16
C ALA A 208 -7.95 -6.74 -0.01
N ALA A 209 -9.07 -7.44 0.10
CA ALA A 209 -10.20 -7.26 -0.81
C ALA A 209 -10.93 -5.94 -0.54
N HIS A 210 -11.03 -5.56 0.73
CA HIS A 210 -11.63 -4.32 1.21
C HIS A 210 -10.61 -3.54 2.06
N PRO A 211 -9.72 -2.78 1.44
CA PRO A 211 -8.70 -2.01 2.17
C PRO A 211 -9.29 -0.86 3.01
N SER A 212 -10.53 -0.43 2.75
CA SER A 212 -11.27 0.53 3.60
C SER A 212 -11.31 0.09 5.07
N ILE A 213 -11.43 -1.22 5.32
CA ILE A 213 -11.45 -1.80 6.68
C ILE A 213 -10.23 -1.38 7.50
N PHE A 214 -9.06 -1.22 6.88
CA PHE A 214 -7.86 -0.74 7.59
C PHE A 214 -8.12 0.62 8.26
N PHE A 215 -8.61 1.58 7.52
CA PHE A 215 -8.86 2.93 8.03
C PHE A 215 -10.07 2.97 8.98
N GLU A 216 -11.11 2.20 8.70
CA GLU A 216 -12.28 2.06 9.59
C GLU A 216 -11.88 1.48 10.95
N GLN A 217 -10.99 0.47 10.99
CA GLN A 217 -10.50 -0.07 12.26
C GLN A 217 -9.58 0.92 12.98
N MET A 218 -8.69 1.63 12.25
CA MET A 218 -7.88 2.70 12.83
C MET A 218 -8.76 3.80 13.45
N HIS A 219 -9.83 4.21 12.76
CA HIS A 219 -10.82 5.14 13.30
C HIS A 219 -11.50 4.60 14.56
N LYS A 220 -11.96 3.36 14.53
CA LYS A 220 -12.61 2.69 15.67
C LYS A 220 -11.69 2.57 16.89
N MET A 221 -10.40 2.39 16.66
CA MET A 221 -9.37 2.41 17.69
C MET A 221 -8.96 3.84 18.12
N ASN A 222 -9.51 4.89 17.51
CA ASN A 222 -9.12 6.29 17.71
C ASN A 222 -7.62 6.54 17.45
N GLN A 223 -7.09 5.94 16.38
CA GLN A 223 -5.66 5.92 16.05
C GLN A 223 -5.36 6.42 14.63
N LEU A 224 -6.26 7.25 14.05
CA LEU A 224 -6.04 7.84 12.72
C LEU A 224 -5.09 9.04 12.76
N ASP A 225 -5.20 9.89 13.80
CA ASP A 225 -4.65 11.26 13.77
C ASP A 225 -3.13 11.30 13.69
N ASP A 226 -2.45 10.36 14.35
CA ASP A 226 -0.99 10.36 14.37
C ASP A 226 -0.36 10.21 13.00
N TRP A 227 -0.97 9.41 12.11
CA TRP A 227 -0.41 9.10 10.79
C TRP A 227 -1.32 9.48 9.62
N PHE A 228 -2.63 9.57 9.85
CA PHE A 228 -3.66 9.67 8.83
C PHE A 228 -4.64 10.83 9.10
N LEU A 229 -4.17 11.93 9.71
CA LEU A 229 -4.98 13.08 10.13
C LEU A 229 -5.91 13.61 9.03
N HIS A 230 -5.43 13.71 7.79
CA HIS A 230 -6.26 14.21 6.68
C HIS A 230 -7.48 13.31 6.43
N LEU A 231 -7.38 12.00 6.71
CA LEU A 231 -8.54 11.11 6.61
C LEU A 231 -9.57 11.38 7.71
N THR A 232 -9.14 11.65 8.94
CA THR A 232 -10.05 12.08 10.01
C THR A 232 -10.79 13.37 9.63
N GLN A 233 -10.09 14.30 8.99
CA GLN A 233 -10.67 15.57 8.54
C GLN A 233 -11.70 15.43 7.40
N LEU A 234 -11.78 14.28 6.70
CA LEU A 234 -12.82 14.00 5.73
C LEU A 234 -14.17 13.63 6.37
N ILE A 235 -14.15 13.19 7.63
CA ILE A 235 -15.35 12.76 8.35
C ILE A 235 -16.28 13.98 8.54
N GLY A 236 -17.50 13.85 8.05
CA GLY A 236 -18.51 14.92 8.14
C GLY A 236 -18.38 16.02 7.09
N VAL A 237 -17.37 15.99 6.20
CA VAL A 237 -17.30 16.92 5.06
C VAL A 237 -18.45 16.61 4.11
N LYS A 238 -19.38 17.57 4.01
CA LYS A 238 -20.62 17.39 3.24
C LYS A 238 -20.35 17.31 1.72
N GLN A 239 -21.21 16.55 1.02
CA GLN A 239 -21.25 16.46 -0.43
C GLN A 239 -22.66 16.62 -0.96
N PRO A 240 -22.85 17.06 -2.23
CA PRO A 240 -24.18 17.13 -2.83
C PRO A 240 -24.80 15.73 -2.94
N LYS A 241 -25.88 15.45 -2.21
CA LYS A 241 -26.59 14.14 -2.18
C LYS A 241 -26.97 13.61 -3.56
N LYS A 242 -27.22 14.50 -4.51
CA LYS A 242 -27.55 14.16 -5.90
C LYS A 242 -26.43 13.36 -6.59
N TYR A 243 -25.18 13.67 -6.29
CA TYR A 243 -23.99 13.07 -6.93
C TYR A 243 -23.25 12.11 -6.00
N HIS A 244 -23.55 12.19 -4.69
CA HIS A 244 -22.89 11.43 -3.63
C HIS A 244 -23.94 10.88 -2.64
N PRO A 245 -24.76 9.90 -3.09
CA PRO A 245 -25.76 9.28 -2.22
C PRO A 245 -25.15 8.49 -1.06
N GLU A 246 -23.87 8.14 -1.14
CA GLU A 246 -23.07 7.44 -0.15
C GLU A 246 -22.80 8.24 1.12
N GLY A 247 -22.96 9.57 1.08
CA GLY A 247 -22.84 10.43 2.26
C GLY A 247 -21.73 11.47 2.20
N ASP A 248 -20.88 11.52 3.24
CA ASP A 248 -19.76 12.46 3.35
C ASP A 248 -18.53 12.01 2.54
N VAL A 249 -17.48 12.86 2.54
CA VAL A 249 -16.24 12.59 1.76
C VAL A 249 -15.51 11.36 2.32
N TRP A 250 -15.58 11.10 3.63
CA TRP A 250 -15.00 9.88 4.21
C TRP A 250 -15.63 8.63 3.62
N ASN A 251 -16.97 8.53 3.64
CA ASN A 251 -17.68 7.38 3.10
C ASN A 251 -17.39 7.17 1.63
N HIS A 252 -17.36 8.27 0.84
CA HIS A 252 -16.97 8.23 -0.56
C HIS A 252 -15.55 7.67 -0.72
N THR A 253 -14.57 8.21 0.01
CA THR A 253 -13.17 7.77 -0.07
C THR A 253 -13.02 6.29 0.25
N MET A 254 -13.73 5.78 1.28
CA MET A 254 -13.70 4.34 1.63
C MET A 254 -14.28 3.48 0.50
N GLN A 255 -15.38 3.90 -0.14
CA GLN A 255 -15.97 3.18 -1.27
C GLN A 255 -15.09 3.24 -2.54
N VAL A 256 -14.46 4.39 -2.82
CA VAL A 256 -13.49 4.52 -3.92
C VAL A 256 -12.29 3.61 -3.69
N LEU A 257 -11.79 3.54 -2.45
CA LEU A 257 -10.66 2.68 -2.08
C LEU A 257 -10.95 1.20 -2.34
N ASP A 258 -12.14 0.71 -1.97
CA ASP A 258 -12.55 -0.67 -2.23
C ASP A 258 -12.80 -0.92 -3.73
N SER A 259 -13.34 0.07 -4.45
CA SER A 259 -13.51 0.01 -5.90
C SER A 259 -12.16 -0.04 -6.62
N ALA A 260 -11.20 0.78 -6.19
CA ALA A 260 -9.83 0.77 -6.72
C ALA A 260 -9.15 -0.59 -6.48
N ALA A 261 -9.41 -1.26 -5.36
CA ALA A 261 -8.88 -2.58 -5.08
C ALA A 261 -9.27 -3.64 -6.12
N LEU A 262 -10.43 -3.51 -6.76
CA LEU A 262 -10.86 -4.40 -7.86
C LEU A 262 -10.07 -4.16 -9.15
N LEU A 263 -9.52 -2.98 -9.33
CA LEU A 263 -8.83 -2.55 -10.55
C LEU A 263 -7.31 -2.51 -10.42
N ARG A 264 -6.77 -2.51 -9.19
CA ARG A 264 -5.33 -2.30 -8.91
C ARG A 264 -4.37 -3.22 -9.67
N SER A 265 -4.79 -4.46 -9.99
CA SER A 265 -3.97 -5.41 -10.74
C SER A 265 -3.79 -5.04 -12.22
N LYS A 266 -4.59 -4.09 -12.73
CA LYS A 266 -4.50 -3.56 -14.09
C LYS A 266 -3.66 -2.29 -14.17
N ALA A 267 -3.41 -1.64 -13.02
CA ALA A 267 -2.62 -0.42 -12.96
C ALA A 267 -1.13 -0.72 -13.16
N GLU A 268 -0.41 0.16 -13.83
CA GLU A 268 1.05 0.07 -14.01
C GLU A 268 1.79 0.26 -12.69
N ASN A 269 1.23 1.10 -11.79
CA ASN A 269 1.73 1.28 -10.43
C ASN A 269 0.61 0.99 -9.40
N PRO A 270 0.41 -0.28 -9.02
CA PRO A 270 -0.68 -0.65 -8.11
C PRO A 270 -0.67 0.10 -6.77
N LEU A 271 0.52 0.30 -6.17
CA LEU A 271 0.63 1.01 -4.89
C LEU A 271 0.30 2.49 -5.03
N GLY A 272 0.83 3.15 -6.04
CA GLY A 272 0.52 4.55 -6.33
C GLY A 272 -0.95 4.75 -6.64
N PHE A 273 -1.55 3.83 -7.41
CA PHE A 273 -2.97 3.82 -7.73
C PHE A 273 -3.85 3.74 -6.47
N MET A 274 -3.53 2.84 -5.55
CA MET A 274 -4.24 2.68 -4.29
C MET A 274 -4.05 3.90 -3.36
N LEU A 275 -2.84 4.45 -3.28
CA LEU A 275 -2.58 5.68 -2.52
C LEU A 275 -3.35 6.88 -3.12
N THR A 276 -3.51 6.93 -4.45
CA THR A 276 -4.35 7.95 -5.08
C THR A 276 -5.79 7.85 -4.58
N ALA A 277 -6.34 6.64 -4.43
CA ALA A 277 -7.68 6.45 -3.89
C ALA A 277 -7.83 6.96 -2.45
N VAL A 278 -6.76 6.86 -1.64
CA VAL A 278 -6.75 7.41 -0.27
C VAL A 278 -6.82 8.93 -0.25
N VAL A 279 -6.13 9.62 -1.18
CA VAL A 279 -5.84 11.06 -1.06
C VAL A 279 -6.59 11.96 -2.04
N HIS A 280 -7.27 11.39 -3.06
CA HIS A 280 -7.79 12.16 -4.22
C HIS A 280 -8.69 13.34 -3.84
N ASP A 281 -9.44 13.20 -2.76
CA ASP A 281 -10.44 14.15 -2.30
C ASP A 281 -10.01 15.00 -1.09
N PHE A 282 -8.73 14.96 -0.69
CA PHE A 282 -8.24 15.77 0.45
C PHE A 282 -8.49 17.27 0.26
N GLY A 283 -8.52 17.75 -0.97
CA GLY A 283 -8.83 19.15 -1.23
C GLY A 283 -10.24 19.58 -0.82
N LYS A 284 -11.18 18.66 -0.67
CA LYS A 284 -12.53 18.95 -0.17
C LYS A 284 -12.53 19.43 1.29
N ILE A 285 -11.50 19.08 2.08
CA ILE A 285 -11.31 19.59 3.46
C ILE A 285 -11.31 21.11 3.49
N ILE A 286 -10.66 21.74 2.51
CA ILE A 286 -10.41 23.20 2.50
C ILE A 286 -11.23 23.95 1.44
N SER A 287 -11.90 23.25 0.53
CA SER A 287 -12.61 23.90 -0.59
C SER A 287 -14.12 23.73 -0.54
N THR A 288 -14.64 22.89 0.38
CA THR A 288 -16.09 22.69 0.50
C THR A 288 -16.76 23.90 1.13
N THR A 289 -17.72 24.48 0.44
CA THR A 289 -18.56 25.59 0.90
C THR A 289 -20.04 25.22 0.74
N GLU A 290 -20.90 25.81 1.54
CA GLU A 290 -22.35 25.71 1.43
C GLU A 290 -22.92 27.10 1.14
N GLU A 291 -23.45 27.33 -0.07
CA GLU A 291 -24.01 28.60 -0.50
C GLU A 291 -25.45 28.39 -1.00
N ASN A 292 -26.38 29.13 -0.43
CA ASN A 292 -27.84 29.03 -0.77
C ASN A 292 -28.41 27.61 -0.64
N GLY A 293 -27.86 26.78 0.27
CA GLY A 293 -28.26 25.39 0.43
C GLY A 293 -27.66 24.42 -0.56
N GLU A 294 -26.77 24.89 -1.43
CA GLU A 294 -26.00 24.04 -2.34
C GLU A 294 -24.55 23.88 -1.84
N ILE A 295 -24.03 22.67 -1.99
CA ILE A 295 -22.66 22.30 -1.55
C ILE A 295 -21.76 22.29 -2.78
N HIS A 296 -20.65 22.99 -2.69
CA HIS A 296 -19.65 23.09 -3.75
C HIS A 296 -18.26 22.80 -3.20
N SER A 297 -17.38 22.22 -4.03
CA SER A 297 -15.96 21.96 -3.72
C SER A 297 -15.11 22.32 -4.93
N TYR A 298 -15.15 23.60 -5.33
CA TYR A 298 -14.48 24.07 -6.54
C TYR A 298 -12.97 23.91 -6.47
N ASP A 299 -12.39 23.37 -7.56
CA ASP A 299 -10.96 23.14 -7.74
C ASP A 299 -10.30 22.27 -6.65
N HIS A 300 -11.09 21.42 -5.94
CA HIS A 300 -10.57 20.59 -4.86
C HIS A 300 -9.36 19.73 -5.29
N ALA A 301 -9.36 19.17 -6.49
CA ALA A 301 -8.28 18.34 -7.00
C ALA A 301 -6.93 19.10 -7.02
N LYS A 302 -6.94 20.39 -7.42
CA LYS A 302 -5.73 21.23 -7.43
C LYS A 302 -5.41 21.80 -6.06
N LYS A 303 -6.43 22.28 -5.35
CA LYS A 303 -6.26 22.86 -3.99
C LYS A 303 -5.78 21.83 -2.98
N GLY A 304 -6.08 20.55 -3.19
CA GLY A 304 -5.66 19.45 -2.33
C GLY A 304 -4.19 19.07 -2.45
N ASP A 305 -3.48 19.49 -3.50
CA ASP A 305 -2.09 19.07 -3.74
C ASP A 305 -1.12 19.29 -2.56
N PRO A 306 -1.17 20.42 -1.80
CA PRO A 306 -0.34 20.57 -0.60
C PRO A 306 -0.65 19.54 0.48
N LEU A 307 -1.93 19.21 0.72
CA LEU A 307 -2.35 18.22 1.72
C LEU A 307 -1.93 16.80 1.30
N VAL A 308 -2.08 16.48 0.01
CA VAL A 308 -1.60 15.21 -0.57
C VAL A 308 -0.10 15.08 -0.41
N LYS A 309 0.66 16.14 -0.69
CA LYS A 309 2.12 16.17 -0.52
C LYS A 309 2.51 15.92 0.93
N GLU A 310 1.91 16.65 1.87
CA GLU A 310 2.19 16.52 3.31
C GLU A 310 1.93 15.08 3.80
N PHE A 311 0.79 14.50 3.43
CA PHE A 311 0.46 13.13 3.78
C PHE A 311 1.48 12.13 3.25
N LEU A 312 1.85 12.24 1.98
CA LEU A 312 2.78 11.30 1.34
C LEU A 312 4.19 11.42 1.92
N GLU A 313 4.70 12.64 2.11
CA GLU A 313 6.03 12.87 2.69
C GLU A 313 6.13 12.39 4.16
N ARG A 314 4.99 12.25 4.85
CA ARG A 314 4.95 11.66 6.19
C ARG A 314 5.15 10.14 6.19
N ILE A 315 4.67 9.44 5.16
CA ILE A 315 4.67 7.97 5.10
C ILE A 315 5.75 7.38 4.20
N THR A 316 6.32 8.16 3.27
CA THR A 316 7.35 7.66 2.34
C THR A 316 8.29 8.75 1.86
N ASN A 317 9.54 8.36 1.51
CA ASN A 317 10.55 9.20 0.87
C ASN A 317 10.67 8.91 -0.64
N GLU A 318 9.84 8.07 -1.22
CA GLU A 318 9.91 7.68 -2.63
C GLU A 318 9.38 8.79 -3.55
N THR A 319 10.27 9.65 -4.05
CA THR A 319 9.92 10.81 -4.87
C THR A 319 9.14 10.47 -6.15
N LYS A 320 9.39 9.30 -6.76
CA LYS A 320 8.65 8.84 -7.94
C LYS A 320 7.21 8.48 -7.58
N LEU A 321 7.00 7.79 -6.47
CA LEU A 321 5.68 7.44 -5.96
C LEU A 321 4.89 8.70 -5.59
N ILE A 322 5.51 9.62 -4.86
CA ILE A 322 4.90 10.91 -4.49
C ILE A 322 4.46 11.69 -5.73
N ARG A 323 5.33 11.79 -6.75
CA ARG A 323 5.00 12.47 -8.02
C ARG A 323 3.81 11.82 -8.71
N TYR A 324 3.80 10.49 -8.81
CA TYR A 324 2.74 9.73 -9.44
C TYR A 324 1.39 9.99 -8.75
N VAL A 325 1.32 9.83 -7.43
CA VAL A 325 0.07 10.01 -6.66
C VAL A 325 -0.46 11.44 -6.77
N ARG A 326 0.41 12.45 -6.57
CA ARG A 326 0.03 13.87 -6.71
C ARG A 326 -0.51 14.18 -8.10
N ASN A 327 0.12 13.65 -9.13
CA ASN A 327 -0.30 13.86 -10.51
C ASN A 327 -1.70 13.27 -10.76
N LEU A 328 -1.93 11.99 -10.43
CA LEU A 328 -3.23 11.38 -10.62
C LEU A 328 -4.31 12.07 -9.77
N ALA A 329 -4.03 12.36 -8.51
CA ALA A 329 -4.96 13.06 -7.63
C ALA A 329 -5.34 14.45 -8.17
N SER A 330 -4.40 15.20 -8.74
CA SER A 330 -4.68 16.53 -9.32
C SER A 330 -5.50 16.49 -10.60
N LEU A 331 -5.48 15.36 -11.32
CA LEU A 331 -6.14 15.18 -12.60
C LEU A 331 -7.43 14.34 -12.52
N HIS A 332 -7.77 13.75 -11.39
CA HIS A 332 -8.78 12.70 -11.28
C HIS A 332 -10.16 13.08 -11.82
N MET A 333 -10.56 14.36 -11.75
CA MET A 333 -11.83 14.83 -12.26
C MET A 333 -11.88 14.94 -13.80
N ARG A 334 -10.72 15.18 -14.43
CA ARG A 334 -10.65 15.55 -15.86
C ARG A 334 -11.16 14.44 -16.81
N PRO A 335 -10.85 13.14 -16.63
CA PRO A 335 -11.34 12.11 -17.54
C PRO A 335 -12.87 12.09 -17.63
N TYR A 336 -13.54 12.12 -16.47
CA TYR A 336 -15.01 12.11 -16.42
C TYR A 336 -15.63 13.35 -17.06
N GLU A 337 -15.08 14.54 -16.79
CA GLU A 337 -15.53 15.80 -17.39
C GLU A 337 -15.44 15.77 -18.91
N LEU A 338 -14.25 15.39 -19.45
CA LEU A 338 -14.02 15.35 -20.89
C LEU A 338 -14.86 14.27 -21.60
N ALA A 339 -15.08 13.12 -20.94
CA ALA A 339 -15.94 12.08 -21.50
C ALA A 339 -17.40 12.52 -21.52
N ARG A 340 -17.92 13.12 -20.44
CA ARG A 340 -19.27 13.67 -20.36
C ARG A 340 -19.54 14.72 -21.42
N GLU A 341 -18.57 15.58 -21.69
CA GLU A 341 -18.66 16.67 -22.67
C GLU A 341 -18.36 16.22 -24.10
N GLN A 342 -18.00 14.96 -24.32
CA GLN A 342 -17.53 14.41 -25.61
C GLN A 342 -16.45 15.28 -26.24
N ALA A 343 -15.47 15.65 -25.40
CA ALA A 343 -14.44 16.64 -25.74
C ALA A 343 -13.61 16.24 -26.96
N GLY A 344 -13.14 17.25 -27.68
CA GLY A 344 -12.30 17.07 -28.88
C GLY A 344 -10.93 16.45 -28.56
N LYS A 345 -10.31 15.89 -29.59
CA LYS A 345 -9.01 15.17 -29.50
C LYS A 345 -7.90 16.00 -28.86
N LYS A 346 -7.82 17.29 -29.14
CA LYS A 346 -6.81 18.18 -28.52
C LYS A 346 -6.93 18.19 -27.00
N ALA A 347 -8.13 18.38 -26.47
CA ALA A 347 -8.36 18.47 -25.03
C ALA A 347 -8.02 17.16 -24.31
N THR A 348 -8.37 16.01 -24.91
CA THR A 348 -8.02 14.70 -24.35
C THR A 348 -6.51 14.42 -24.47
N ASN A 349 -5.87 14.81 -25.58
CA ASN A 349 -4.42 14.68 -25.73
C ASN A 349 -3.67 15.51 -24.68
N GLN A 350 -4.09 16.75 -24.41
CA GLN A 350 -3.49 17.60 -23.36
C GLN A 350 -3.65 17.00 -21.97
N MET A 351 -4.79 16.38 -21.67
CA MET A 351 -4.98 15.68 -20.41
C MET A 351 -4.01 14.48 -20.28
N PHE A 352 -3.91 13.64 -21.31
CA PHE A 352 -3.03 12.47 -21.28
C PHE A 352 -1.56 12.86 -21.25
N ASP A 353 -1.16 13.92 -21.95
CA ASP A 353 0.20 14.44 -21.91
C ASP A 353 0.61 14.97 -20.53
N SER A 354 -0.37 15.48 -19.78
CA SER A 354 -0.17 15.93 -18.40
C SER A 354 -0.12 14.78 -17.39
N ALA A 355 -0.59 13.58 -17.75
CA ALA A 355 -0.66 12.43 -16.87
C ALA A 355 0.65 11.65 -16.86
N THR A 356 1.15 11.31 -15.66
CA THR A 356 2.35 10.46 -15.51
C THR A 356 2.11 9.06 -16.11
N VAL A 357 0.92 8.51 -15.92
CA VAL A 357 0.46 7.23 -16.49
C VAL A 357 -0.99 7.40 -16.98
N PRO A 358 -1.18 7.72 -18.28
CA PRO A 358 -2.51 8.00 -18.84
C PRO A 358 -3.54 6.87 -18.62
N TYR A 359 -3.13 5.62 -18.73
CA TYR A 359 -4.03 4.49 -18.54
C TYR A 359 -4.51 4.37 -17.08
N ASP A 360 -3.62 4.58 -16.11
CA ASP A 360 -3.98 4.54 -14.69
C ASP A 360 -4.93 5.69 -14.33
N LEU A 361 -4.84 6.84 -15.02
CA LEU A 361 -5.78 7.93 -14.84
C LEU A 361 -7.20 7.57 -15.30
N ILE A 362 -7.34 6.83 -16.41
CA ILE A 362 -8.65 6.29 -16.86
C ILE A 362 -9.19 5.31 -15.83
N LEU A 363 -8.36 4.33 -15.42
CA LEU A 363 -8.76 3.35 -14.41
C LEU A 363 -9.21 4.01 -13.10
N PHE A 364 -8.49 5.06 -12.69
CA PHE A 364 -8.82 5.77 -11.46
C PHE A 364 -10.17 6.51 -11.57
N SER A 365 -10.44 7.15 -12.70
CA SER A 365 -11.74 7.76 -12.97
C SER A 365 -12.89 6.74 -12.90
N THR A 366 -12.66 5.50 -13.39
CA THR A 366 -13.63 4.41 -13.26
C THR A 366 -13.83 4.01 -11.79
N ALA A 367 -12.74 3.88 -11.01
CA ALA A 367 -12.82 3.57 -9.58
C ALA A 367 -13.60 4.62 -8.79
N ASP A 368 -13.38 5.92 -9.07
CA ASP A 368 -14.09 7.02 -8.45
C ASP A 368 -15.61 6.96 -8.75
N GLN A 369 -15.99 6.68 -10.00
CA GLN A 369 -17.40 6.53 -10.35
C GLN A 369 -18.03 5.29 -9.66
N MET A 370 -17.30 4.18 -9.58
CA MET A 370 -17.77 2.99 -8.84
C MET A 370 -18.03 3.30 -7.36
N GLY A 371 -17.20 4.13 -6.76
CA GLY A 371 -17.32 4.58 -5.36
C GLY A 371 -18.55 5.42 -5.06
N LYS A 372 -19.24 5.95 -6.07
CA LYS A 372 -20.49 6.71 -5.92
C LYS A 372 -21.74 5.81 -5.86
N GLY A 373 -21.57 4.49 -5.88
CA GLY A 373 -22.63 3.51 -5.79
C GLY A 373 -23.06 2.91 -7.13
N LYS A 374 -23.99 1.94 -7.05
CA LYS A 374 -24.47 1.21 -8.24
C LYS A 374 -25.16 2.14 -9.23
N GLY A 375 -24.76 2.05 -10.50
CA GLY A 375 -25.37 2.80 -11.61
C GLY A 375 -24.72 4.16 -11.91
N GLN A 376 -23.64 4.51 -11.25
CA GLN A 376 -22.87 5.74 -11.55
C GLN A 376 -21.78 5.53 -12.61
N VAL A 377 -21.37 4.30 -12.88
CA VAL A 377 -20.44 3.98 -13.96
C VAL A 377 -21.16 4.04 -15.30
N ILE A 378 -20.67 4.84 -16.21
CA ILE A 378 -21.16 4.97 -17.58
C ILE A 378 -20.13 4.29 -18.48
N PRO A 379 -20.36 3.06 -18.96
CA PRO A 379 -19.37 2.29 -19.74
C PRO A 379 -18.89 3.05 -20.98
N GLU A 380 -19.76 3.81 -21.63
CA GLU A 380 -19.46 4.60 -22.81
C GLU A 380 -18.38 5.66 -22.54
N TYR A 381 -18.21 6.10 -21.29
CA TYR A 381 -17.16 7.06 -20.92
C TYR A 381 -15.79 6.39 -20.88
N GLU A 382 -15.71 5.16 -20.38
CA GLU A 382 -14.46 4.39 -20.37
C GLU A 382 -14.03 4.03 -21.79
N ASP A 383 -14.97 3.62 -22.66
CA ASP A 383 -14.70 3.30 -24.05
C ASP A 383 -14.25 4.54 -24.82
N PHE A 384 -14.91 5.68 -24.63
CA PHE A 384 -14.50 6.97 -25.18
C PHE A 384 -13.07 7.32 -24.78
N LEU A 385 -12.74 7.21 -23.50
CA LEU A 385 -11.40 7.55 -22.98
C LEU A 385 -10.32 6.61 -23.53
N LYS A 386 -10.61 5.32 -23.70
CA LYS A 386 -9.68 4.36 -24.31
C LYS A 386 -9.43 4.68 -25.78
N GLU A 387 -10.48 4.98 -26.55
CA GLU A 387 -10.35 5.41 -27.95
C GLU A 387 -9.47 6.68 -28.04
N ARG A 388 -9.67 7.63 -27.11
CA ARG A 388 -8.86 8.87 -27.05
C ARG A 388 -7.42 8.61 -26.63
N LEU A 389 -7.17 7.64 -25.77
CA LEU A 389 -5.82 7.22 -25.40
C LEU A 389 -5.08 6.61 -26.58
N ASP A 390 -5.73 5.72 -27.32
CA ASP A 390 -5.16 5.15 -28.55
C ASP A 390 -4.81 6.26 -29.58
N TRP A 391 -5.71 7.26 -29.70
CA TRP A 391 -5.45 8.42 -30.53
C TRP A 391 -4.27 9.26 -30.04
N TYR A 392 -4.16 9.48 -28.74
CA TYR A 392 -3.02 10.17 -28.14
C TYR A 392 -1.71 9.44 -28.43
N GLN A 393 -1.67 8.12 -28.22
CA GLN A 393 -0.51 7.29 -28.51
C GLN A 393 -0.13 7.34 -29.98
N TYR A 394 -1.12 7.29 -30.87
CA TYR A 394 -0.90 7.48 -32.31
C TYR A 394 -0.29 8.86 -32.60
N THR A 395 -0.84 9.92 -32.03
CA THR A 395 -0.36 11.30 -32.21
C THR A 395 1.10 11.42 -31.75
N MET A 396 1.42 10.91 -30.56
CA MET A 396 2.77 10.98 -29.98
C MET A 396 3.81 10.16 -30.75
N ALA A 397 3.40 9.17 -31.51
CA ALA A 397 4.27 8.39 -32.39
C ALA A 397 4.56 9.11 -33.72
N GLN A 398 3.83 10.17 -34.08
CA GLN A 398 4.09 10.91 -35.31
C GLN A 398 5.33 11.81 -35.18
N PRO A 399 6.02 12.11 -36.30
CA PRO A 399 7.13 13.05 -36.28
C PRO A 399 6.72 14.42 -35.74
N CYS A 400 7.47 14.95 -34.78
CA CYS A 400 7.25 16.27 -34.18
C CYS A 400 8.44 17.20 -34.43
N VAL A 401 8.23 18.49 -34.19
CA VAL A 401 9.29 19.51 -34.29
C VAL A 401 10.13 19.44 -33.01
N MET A 402 11.41 19.17 -33.18
CA MET A 402 12.39 19.13 -32.11
C MET A 402 13.24 20.42 -32.09
N GLY A 403 13.93 20.69 -30.99
CA GLY A 403 14.84 21.82 -30.87
C GLY A 403 15.88 21.86 -31.99
N ALA A 404 16.37 20.71 -32.48
CA ALA A 404 17.29 20.62 -33.60
C ALA A 404 16.69 21.12 -34.92
N ASP A 405 15.39 20.90 -35.15
CA ASP A 405 14.70 21.38 -36.34
C ASP A 405 14.63 22.93 -36.36
N LEU A 406 14.35 23.51 -35.16
CA LEU A 406 14.29 24.97 -34.98
C LEU A 406 15.69 25.61 -35.17
N ILE A 407 16.74 25.00 -34.66
CA ILE A 407 18.11 25.46 -34.84
C ILE A 407 18.52 25.39 -36.33
N LYS A 408 18.18 24.27 -37.01
CA LYS A 408 18.43 24.11 -38.45
C LYS A 408 17.67 25.16 -39.29
N ALA A 409 16.52 25.61 -38.82
CA ALA A 409 15.73 26.66 -39.44
C ALA A 409 16.23 28.09 -39.09
N GLY A 410 17.36 28.22 -38.36
CA GLY A 410 18.01 29.49 -38.05
C GLY A 410 17.66 30.09 -36.69
N LEU A 411 16.84 29.44 -35.88
CA LEU A 411 16.56 29.91 -34.52
C LEU A 411 17.77 29.67 -33.61
N LYS A 412 18.15 30.70 -32.85
CA LYS A 412 19.22 30.56 -31.85
C LYS A 412 18.61 30.18 -30.49
N PRO A 413 19.22 29.20 -29.77
CA PRO A 413 18.82 28.92 -28.39
C PRO A 413 18.92 30.16 -27.50
N GLY A 414 17.92 30.42 -26.70
CA GLY A 414 17.84 31.59 -25.83
C GLY A 414 16.75 31.43 -24.76
N PRO A 415 16.52 32.42 -23.88
CA PRO A 415 15.57 32.33 -22.76
C PRO A 415 14.14 31.95 -23.18
N LYS A 416 13.71 32.36 -24.37
CA LYS A 416 12.35 32.11 -24.93
C LYS A 416 12.26 30.75 -25.66
N PHE A 417 13.37 29.99 -25.79
CA PHE A 417 13.40 28.76 -26.58
C PHE A 417 12.48 27.67 -26.02
N SER A 418 12.35 27.59 -24.68
CA SER A 418 11.44 26.66 -24.00
C SER A 418 9.96 26.98 -24.31
N GLU A 419 9.59 28.26 -24.37
CA GLU A 419 8.23 28.71 -24.73
C GLU A 419 7.90 28.37 -26.18
N ILE A 420 8.86 28.54 -27.07
CA ILE A 420 8.72 28.21 -28.51
C ILE A 420 8.54 26.69 -28.67
N LEU A 421 9.31 25.88 -27.93
CA LEU A 421 9.14 24.42 -27.94
C LEU A 421 7.80 23.99 -27.36
N ALA A 422 7.33 24.61 -26.29
CA ALA A 422 6.01 24.35 -25.73
C ALA A 422 4.87 24.65 -26.73
N TYR A 423 4.95 25.74 -27.46
CA TYR A 423 4.01 26.04 -28.53
C TYR A 423 4.03 24.98 -29.65
N SER A 424 5.24 24.55 -30.06
CA SER A 424 5.39 23.47 -31.04
C SER A 424 4.77 22.16 -30.56
N HIS A 425 4.95 21.84 -29.27
CA HIS A 425 4.37 20.65 -28.65
C HIS A 425 2.82 20.72 -28.61
N ASP A 426 2.23 21.88 -28.31
CA ASP A 426 0.77 22.09 -28.38
C ASP A 426 0.19 21.89 -29.80
N LEU A 427 0.94 22.28 -30.83
CA LEU A 427 0.59 21.96 -32.21
C LEU A 427 0.63 20.46 -32.48
N HIS A 428 1.64 19.77 -31.96
CA HIS A 428 1.75 18.32 -32.08
C HIS A 428 0.58 17.60 -31.40
N LEU A 429 0.21 18.02 -30.18
CA LEU A 429 -0.98 17.47 -29.46
C LEU A 429 -2.28 17.76 -30.24
N SER A 430 -2.30 18.80 -31.10
CA SER A 430 -3.40 19.10 -32.01
C SER A 430 -3.36 18.29 -33.32
N ASN A 431 -2.41 17.37 -33.46
CA ASN A 431 -2.14 16.53 -34.63
C ASN A 431 -1.86 17.38 -35.91
N VAL A 432 -1.18 18.53 -35.75
CA VAL A 432 -0.65 19.31 -36.85
C VAL A 432 0.58 18.61 -37.42
N SER A 433 0.70 18.55 -38.76
CA SER A 433 1.85 17.91 -39.40
C SER A 433 3.17 18.59 -39.02
N LYS A 434 4.29 17.86 -39.06
CA LYS A 434 5.60 18.41 -38.65
C LYS A 434 5.98 19.66 -39.47
N ASP A 435 5.74 19.66 -40.77
CA ASP A 435 6.14 20.76 -41.65
C ASP A 435 5.29 22.01 -41.37
N GLU A 436 4.00 21.84 -41.18
CA GLU A 436 3.08 22.94 -40.82
C GLU A 436 3.38 23.46 -39.40
N ALA A 437 3.61 22.57 -38.45
CA ALA A 437 3.99 22.93 -37.06
C ALA A 437 5.31 23.71 -37.04
N LEU A 438 6.30 23.34 -37.87
CA LEU A 438 7.55 24.07 -37.98
C LEU A 438 7.32 25.50 -38.51
N ALA A 439 6.52 25.65 -39.56
CA ALA A 439 6.20 26.97 -40.14
C ALA A 439 5.48 27.86 -39.12
N GLN A 440 4.46 27.32 -38.43
CA GLN A 440 3.73 28.05 -37.39
C GLN A 440 4.62 28.42 -36.20
N THR A 441 5.51 27.50 -35.76
CA THR A 441 6.43 27.73 -34.64
C THR A 441 7.45 28.83 -34.98
N LEU A 442 7.98 28.86 -36.19
CA LEU A 442 8.89 29.93 -36.63
C LEU A 442 8.20 31.28 -36.67
N SER A 443 6.95 31.33 -37.15
CA SER A 443 6.13 32.56 -37.13
C SER A 443 5.84 33.02 -35.69
N PHE A 444 5.57 32.09 -34.78
CA PHE A 444 5.40 32.39 -33.35
C PHE A 444 6.67 32.98 -32.75
N ALA A 445 7.83 32.36 -33.03
CA ALA A 445 9.13 32.82 -32.54
C ALA A 445 9.48 34.23 -33.00
N GLN A 446 9.13 34.60 -34.26
CA GLN A 446 9.32 35.96 -34.76
C GLN A 446 8.48 37.00 -34.02
N ARG A 447 7.30 36.63 -33.53
CA ARG A 447 6.43 37.54 -32.75
C ARG A 447 6.89 37.68 -31.29
N LEU A 448 7.67 36.76 -30.80
CA LEU A 448 8.26 36.81 -29.46
C LEU A 448 9.59 37.56 -29.43
N ALA A 449 10.27 37.69 -30.55
CA ALA A 449 11.56 38.40 -30.65
C ALA A 449 11.40 39.89 -30.43
#